data_fb6d9dba48fbbc472925246b2d4c130d
#
_entry.id   fb6d9dba48fbbc472925246b2d4c130d
#
_cell.length_a   1.000
_cell.length_b   1.000
_cell.length_c   1.000
_cell.angle_alpha   90.00
_cell.angle_beta   90.00
_cell.angle_gamma   90.00
#
_symmetry.space_group_name_H-M   'P 1'
#
loop_
_entity.id
_entity.type
_entity.pdbx_description
1 polymer ?
#
loop_
_entity_poly.entity_id
_entity_poly.type
_entity_poly.pdbx_seq_one_letter_code
_entity_poly.pdbx_strand_id
1 'polypeptide(L)'
;MDDKVTNILLSGVGGQGAILASNILAHVFVEAGYDVKKSEVHGMAQRGGDVTTHFRYGKKVYSPLIKYGDVHFLLAFELLEAYRYINYCRNDAKIVINDQKILPPAVNLGQMKYPENIPGTFRKFFDGRVHVIKGQEMALKLGNAQAANVVLVGAFSNFFPEIKDAKWKSALKDLLPQKIHELNFKAFDEGKKAFQE
;
A
#
# COMPACT_ATOMS: atom_id res chain seq x y z
N MET A 1 -9.68 -22.70 -6.35
CA MET A 1 -9.61 -21.24 -6.37
C MET A 1 -11.03 -20.70 -6.46
N ASP A 2 -11.42 -19.88 -5.51
CA ASP A 2 -12.75 -19.27 -5.49
C ASP A 2 -12.87 -18.31 -6.71
N ASP A 3 -14.03 -18.28 -7.38
CA ASP A 3 -14.24 -17.42 -8.57
C ASP A 3 -14.30 -15.91 -8.21
N LYS A 4 -14.08 -15.59 -6.94
CA LYS A 4 -14.12 -14.23 -6.41
C LYS A 4 -12.89 -13.41 -6.81
N VAL A 5 -13.13 -12.21 -7.37
CA VAL A 5 -12.08 -11.21 -7.59
C VAL A 5 -11.82 -10.46 -6.29
N THR A 6 -10.55 -10.36 -5.93
CA THR A 6 -10.10 -9.56 -4.77
C THR A 6 -9.58 -8.22 -5.21
N ASN A 7 -9.95 -7.18 -4.49
CA ASN A 7 -9.67 -5.79 -4.80
C ASN A 7 -8.72 -5.18 -3.76
N ILE A 8 -7.59 -4.68 -4.22
CA ILE A 8 -6.60 -3.95 -3.42
C ILE A 8 -6.54 -2.52 -3.95
N LEU A 9 -6.65 -1.54 -3.08
CA LEU A 9 -6.40 -0.15 -3.43
C LEU A 9 -5.09 0.31 -2.79
N LEU A 10 -4.20 0.89 -3.61
CA LEU A 10 -3.01 1.55 -3.11
C LEU A 10 -3.22 3.06 -3.27
N SER A 11 -2.94 3.83 -2.23
CA SER A 11 -3.07 5.30 -2.27
C SER A 11 -1.87 5.97 -1.63
N GLY A 12 -1.42 7.07 -2.20
CA GLY A 12 -0.27 7.81 -1.69
C GLY A 12 -0.01 9.10 -2.44
N VAL A 13 1.09 9.72 -2.11
CA VAL A 13 1.59 10.94 -2.77
C VAL A 13 2.69 10.58 -3.76
N GLY A 14 2.75 11.25 -4.88
CA GLY A 14 3.78 11.04 -5.90
C GLY A 14 5.20 11.12 -5.32
N GLY A 15 6.00 10.08 -5.58
CA GLY A 15 7.36 9.90 -5.03
C GLY A 15 7.48 8.94 -3.86
N GLN A 16 6.38 8.45 -3.26
CA GLN A 16 6.41 7.50 -2.15
C GLN A 16 6.61 6.03 -2.56
N GLY A 17 6.69 5.75 -3.87
CA GLY A 17 6.92 4.39 -4.38
C GLY A 17 5.68 3.49 -4.42
N ALA A 18 4.47 4.05 -4.44
CA ALA A 18 3.22 3.30 -4.59
C ALA A 18 3.19 2.46 -5.88
N ILE A 19 3.73 3.00 -6.98
CA ILE A 19 3.86 2.28 -8.26
C ILE A 19 4.77 1.05 -8.11
N LEU A 20 5.93 1.19 -7.46
CA LEU A 20 6.82 0.06 -7.22
C LEU A 20 6.12 -1.00 -6.36
N ALA A 21 5.42 -0.60 -5.30
CA ALA A 21 4.64 -1.53 -4.49
C ALA A 21 3.57 -2.27 -5.30
N SER A 22 2.85 -1.57 -6.18
CA SER A 22 1.86 -2.22 -7.06
C SER A 22 2.50 -3.19 -8.05
N ASN A 23 3.73 -2.91 -8.53
CA ASN A 23 4.48 -3.82 -9.39
C ASN A 23 4.94 -5.07 -8.64
N ILE A 24 5.40 -4.92 -7.38
CA ILE A 24 5.77 -6.06 -6.52
C ILE A 24 4.54 -6.95 -6.31
N LEU A 25 3.39 -6.37 -5.96
CA LEU A 25 2.15 -7.12 -5.82
C LEU A 25 1.80 -7.85 -7.13
N ALA A 26 1.86 -7.16 -8.28
CA ALA A 26 1.54 -7.75 -9.58
C ALA A 26 2.44 -8.97 -9.88
N HIS A 27 3.75 -8.83 -9.68
CA HIS A 27 4.71 -9.91 -9.88
C HIS A 27 4.37 -11.12 -8.99
N VAL A 28 4.17 -10.89 -7.71
CA VAL A 28 3.88 -11.94 -6.72
C VAL A 28 2.58 -12.68 -7.03
N PHE A 29 1.50 -11.94 -7.34
CA PHE A 29 0.20 -12.58 -7.60
C PHE A 29 0.16 -13.28 -8.96
N VAL A 30 0.84 -12.77 -9.99
CA VAL A 30 0.99 -13.47 -11.28
C VAL A 30 1.79 -14.77 -11.11
N GLU A 31 2.90 -14.74 -10.35
CA GLU A 31 3.66 -15.95 -10.02
C GLU A 31 2.87 -16.97 -9.14
N ALA A 32 1.90 -16.47 -8.39
CA ALA A 32 0.97 -17.31 -7.63
C ALA A 32 -0.15 -17.92 -8.50
N GLY A 33 -0.19 -17.58 -9.81
CA GLY A 33 -1.14 -18.14 -10.78
C GLY A 33 -2.45 -17.37 -10.93
N TYR A 34 -2.53 -16.14 -10.44
CA TYR A 34 -3.71 -15.29 -10.59
C TYR A 34 -3.67 -14.46 -11.88
N ASP A 35 -4.85 -14.19 -12.44
CA ASP A 35 -5.04 -13.10 -13.41
C ASP A 35 -5.07 -11.77 -12.66
N VAL A 36 -4.20 -10.84 -13.04
CA VAL A 36 -4.04 -9.54 -12.41
C VAL A 36 -4.36 -8.42 -13.39
N LYS A 37 -5.13 -7.44 -12.94
CA LYS A 37 -5.34 -6.18 -13.65
C LYS A 37 -5.09 -5.02 -12.70
N LYS A 38 -4.36 -4.03 -13.17
CA LYS A 38 -4.16 -2.78 -12.43
C LYS A 38 -4.38 -1.56 -13.32
N SER A 39 -4.81 -0.47 -12.70
CA SER A 39 -4.92 0.85 -13.32
C SER A 39 -4.39 1.90 -12.37
N GLU A 40 -3.49 2.73 -12.85
CA GLU A 40 -2.89 3.82 -12.09
C GLU A 40 -3.58 5.14 -12.48
N VAL A 41 -3.98 5.89 -11.47
CA VAL A 41 -4.53 7.24 -11.64
C VAL A 41 -3.59 8.20 -10.92
N HIS A 42 -3.14 9.20 -11.65
CA HIS A 42 -2.27 10.25 -11.14
C HIS A 42 -3.02 11.57 -11.16
N GLY A 43 -2.92 12.33 -10.07
CA GLY A 43 -3.33 13.73 -10.06
C GLY A 43 -2.51 14.56 -11.05
N MET A 44 -2.97 15.77 -11.38
CA MET A 44 -2.33 16.65 -12.36
C MET A 44 -0.88 17.05 -11.99
N ALA A 45 -0.50 16.97 -10.71
CA ALA A 45 0.85 17.25 -10.25
C ALA A 45 1.70 15.97 -10.26
N GLN A 46 2.76 15.93 -11.08
CA GLN A 46 3.69 14.79 -11.14
C GLN A 46 4.48 14.54 -9.85
N ARG A 47 4.65 15.56 -9.00
CA ARG A 47 5.26 15.46 -7.66
C ARG A 47 4.33 16.09 -6.64
N GLY A 48 4.07 15.38 -5.55
CA GLY A 48 3.18 15.86 -4.47
C GLY A 48 1.68 15.75 -4.79
N GLY A 49 1.28 15.28 -5.98
CA GLY A 49 -0.10 14.93 -6.32
C GLY A 49 -0.48 13.56 -5.79
N ASP A 50 -1.78 13.32 -5.66
CA ASP A 50 -2.32 12.03 -5.31
C ASP A 50 -2.00 10.98 -6.37
N VAL A 51 -1.64 9.79 -5.92
CA VAL A 51 -1.41 8.61 -6.77
C VAL A 51 -2.24 7.47 -6.22
N THR A 52 -3.09 6.93 -7.06
CA THR A 52 -3.94 5.81 -6.69
C THR A 52 -3.80 4.68 -7.68
N THR A 53 -3.65 3.47 -7.18
CA THR A 53 -3.63 2.26 -8.00
C THR A 53 -4.78 1.37 -7.62
N HIS A 54 -5.68 1.13 -8.55
CA HIS A 54 -6.65 0.05 -8.48
C HIS A 54 -5.97 -1.24 -8.89
N PHE A 55 -5.97 -2.23 -8.02
CA PHE A 55 -5.33 -3.52 -8.24
C PHE A 55 -6.35 -4.62 -7.98
N ARG A 56 -6.56 -5.50 -8.95
CA ARG A 56 -7.52 -6.59 -8.85
C ARG A 56 -6.88 -7.90 -9.27
N TYR A 57 -7.16 -8.95 -8.51
CA TYR A 57 -6.67 -10.28 -8.84
C TYR A 57 -7.73 -11.36 -8.55
N GLY A 58 -7.63 -12.47 -9.26
CA GLY A 58 -8.52 -13.61 -9.13
C GLY A 58 -8.25 -14.66 -10.20
N LYS A 59 -9.14 -15.63 -10.37
CA LYS A 59 -9.03 -16.61 -11.44
C LYS A 59 -9.15 -15.95 -12.83
N LYS A 60 -10.02 -14.97 -12.97
CA LYS A 60 -10.20 -14.12 -14.15
C LYS A 60 -10.70 -12.72 -13.76
N VAL A 61 -10.04 -11.70 -14.29
CA VAL A 61 -10.37 -10.30 -14.04
C VAL A 61 -10.60 -9.57 -15.37
N TYR A 62 -11.77 -8.97 -15.55
CA TYR A 62 -12.16 -8.32 -16.80
C TYR A 62 -11.98 -6.80 -16.80
N SER A 63 -11.87 -6.18 -15.63
CA SER A 63 -11.67 -4.73 -15.50
C SER A 63 -10.76 -4.42 -14.31
N PRO A 64 -9.84 -3.45 -14.43
CA PRO A 64 -9.00 -3.04 -13.30
C PRO A 64 -9.72 -2.14 -12.29
N LEU A 65 -10.84 -1.52 -12.64
CA LEU A 65 -11.48 -0.51 -11.80
C LEU A 65 -12.27 -1.14 -10.65
N ILE A 66 -12.10 -0.58 -9.46
CA ILE A 66 -12.77 -0.96 -8.23
C ILE A 66 -13.90 0.04 -7.96
N LYS A 67 -15.08 -0.44 -7.58
CA LYS A 67 -16.22 0.39 -7.21
C LYS A 67 -16.08 0.91 -5.77
N TYR A 68 -16.81 1.98 -5.46
CA TYR A 68 -16.99 2.41 -4.06
C TYR A 68 -17.53 1.27 -3.20
N GLY A 69 -17.01 1.13 -1.99
CA GLY A 69 -17.43 0.10 -1.04
C GLY A 69 -16.99 -1.33 -1.41
N ASP A 70 -16.04 -1.51 -2.35
CA ASP A 70 -15.64 -2.85 -2.83
C ASP A 70 -14.14 -3.18 -2.63
N VAL A 71 -13.40 -2.32 -1.93
CA VAL A 71 -11.99 -2.54 -1.58
C VAL A 71 -11.91 -3.54 -0.41
N HIS A 72 -11.23 -4.67 -0.64
CA HIS A 72 -10.95 -5.69 0.37
C HIS A 72 -9.71 -5.34 1.20
N PHE A 73 -8.71 -4.74 0.54
CA PHE A 73 -7.45 -4.36 1.17
C PHE A 73 -7.04 -2.95 0.74
N LEU A 74 -6.71 -2.10 1.72
CA LEU A 74 -6.13 -0.77 1.47
C LEU A 74 -4.68 -0.76 1.93
N LEU A 75 -3.77 -0.33 1.05
CA LEU A 75 -2.38 -0.02 1.35
C LEU A 75 -2.15 1.47 1.09
N ALA A 76 -2.10 2.27 2.16
CA ALA A 76 -1.95 3.71 2.06
C ALA A 76 -0.56 4.16 2.52
N PHE A 77 0.10 4.97 1.71
CA PHE A 77 1.45 5.46 1.92
C PHE A 77 1.49 6.77 2.70
N GLU A 78 0.31 7.41 2.90
CA GLU A 78 0.15 8.69 3.58
C GLU A 78 -1.23 8.75 4.25
N LEU A 79 -1.31 9.43 5.39
CA LEU A 79 -2.53 9.48 6.21
C LEU A 79 -3.73 10.12 5.49
N LEU A 80 -3.55 11.28 4.86
CA LEU A 80 -4.64 11.97 4.16
C LEU A 80 -5.09 11.16 2.94
N GLU A 81 -4.15 10.53 2.25
CA GLU A 81 -4.48 9.69 1.10
C GLU A 81 -5.23 8.42 1.51
N ALA A 82 -4.95 7.86 2.69
CA ALA A 82 -5.81 6.83 3.27
C ALA A 82 -7.24 7.37 3.47
N TYR A 83 -7.36 8.55 4.09
CA TYR A 83 -8.66 9.14 4.43
C TYR A 83 -9.51 9.47 3.20
N ARG A 84 -8.90 9.92 2.11
CA ARG A 84 -9.60 10.20 0.84
C ARG A 84 -10.33 8.97 0.28
N TYR A 85 -9.80 7.77 0.52
CA TYR A 85 -10.30 6.52 -0.05
C TYR A 85 -11.03 5.63 0.95
N ILE A 86 -11.35 6.14 2.15
CA ILE A 86 -12.09 5.39 3.16
C ILE A 86 -13.43 4.84 2.64
N ASN A 87 -14.14 5.62 1.81
CA ASN A 87 -15.43 5.25 1.23
C ASN A 87 -15.32 4.16 0.14
N TYR A 88 -14.12 3.85 -0.33
CA TYR A 88 -13.89 2.72 -1.22
C TYR A 88 -13.81 1.39 -0.46
N CYS A 89 -13.50 1.44 0.84
CA CYS A 89 -13.34 0.26 1.66
C CYS A 89 -14.67 -0.40 1.97
N ARG A 90 -14.69 -1.72 1.89
CA ARG A 90 -15.77 -2.55 2.44
C ARG A 90 -15.76 -2.44 3.96
N ASN A 91 -16.88 -2.75 4.61
CA ASN A 91 -16.95 -2.76 6.08
C ASN A 91 -15.98 -3.77 6.74
N ASP A 92 -15.61 -4.82 6.01
CA ASP A 92 -14.68 -5.88 6.44
C ASP A 92 -13.26 -5.69 5.88
N ALA A 93 -12.95 -4.55 5.28
CA ALA A 93 -11.65 -4.27 4.69
C ALA A 93 -10.51 -4.36 5.72
N LYS A 94 -9.36 -4.88 5.26
CA LYS A 94 -8.10 -4.89 6.01
C LYS A 94 -7.18 -3.79 5.50
N ILE A 95 -6.52 -3.07 6.41
CA ILE A 95 -5.91 -1.78 6.09
C ILE A 95 -4.51 -1.69 6.68
N VAL A 96 -3.54 -1.33 5.85
CA VAL A 96 -2.21 -0.87 6.26
C VAL A 96 -2.07 0.59 5.89
N ILE A 97 -1.71 1.43 6.85
CA ILE A 97 -1.48 2.87 6.66
C ILE A 97 -0.08 3.21 7.12
N ASN A 98 0.68 3.91 6.30
CA ASN A 98 1.93 4.54 6.74
C ASN A 98 1.63 5.73 7.66
N ASP A 99 2.23 5.75 8.84
CA ASP A 99 2.17 6.89 9.76
C ASP A 99 3.06 8.04 9.22
N GLN A 100 2.64 8.60 8.09
CA GLN A 100 3.30 9.72 7.45
C GLN A 100 2.28 10.79 7.10
N LYS A 101 2.63 12.04 7.40
CA LYS A 101 1.85 13.22 7.10
C LYS A 101 2.59 14.10 6.10
N ILE A 102 1.99 14.32 4.95
CA ILE A 102 2.47 15.24 3.92
C ILE A 102 1.40 16.31 3.73
N LEU A 103 1.75 17.56 4.03
CA LEU A 103 0.78 18.65 3.93
C LEU A 103 0.58 19.05 2.46
N PRO A 104 -0.66 18.95 1.93
CA PRO A 104 -0.97 19.45 0.59
C PRO A 104 -0.76 20.97 0.49
N PRO A 105 -0.52 21.52 -0.71
CA PRO A 105 -0.36 22.96 -0.91
C PRO A 105 -1.48 23.81 -0.31
N ALA A 106 -2.74 23.39 -0.44
CA ALA A 106 -3.89 24.10 0.11
C ALA A 106 -3.87 24.20 1.64
N VAL A 107 -3.31 23.18 2.32
CA VAL A 107 -3.13 23.20 3.78
C VAL A 107 -1.97 24.13 4.15
N ASN A 108 -0.85 24.06 3.42
CA ASN A 108 0.30 24.96 3.64
C ASN A 108 -0.05 26.44 3.43
N LEU A 109 -0.98 26.73 2.53
CA LEU A 109 -1.48 28.09 2.26
C LEU A 109 -2.61 28.51 3.22
N GLY A 110 -2.98 27.67 4.20
CA GLY A 110 -4.05 27.97 5.15
C GLY A 110 -5.48 27.93 4.57
N GLN A 111 -5.64 27.46 3.33
CA GLN A 111 -6.93 27.36 2.65
C GLN A 111 -7.79 26.16 3.12
N MET A 112 -7.14 25.14 3.69
CA MET A 112 -7.77 23.94 4.22
C MET A 112 -7.11 23.50 5.52
N LYS A 113 -7.86 22.80 6.37
CA LYS A 113 -7.30 22.13 7.56
C LYS A 113 -6.99 20.68 7.22
N TYR A 114 -5.84 20.20 7.69
CA TYR A 114 -5.52 18.79 7.64
C TYR A 114 -6.40 18.03 8.65
N PRO A 115 -7.08 16.94 8.31
CA PRO A 115 -7.91 16.20 9.24
C PRO A 115 -7.10 15.68 10.44
N GLU A 116 -7.69 15.83 11.62
CA GLU A 116 -7.07 15.32 12.86
C GLU A 116 -7.41 13.84 13.07
N ASN A 117 -6.50 13.12 13.74
CA ASN A 117 -6.70 11.75 14.21
C ASN A 117 -7.24 10.77 13.14
N ILE A 118 -6.67 10.81 11.93
CA ILE A 118 -7.03 9.88 10.85
C ILE A 118 -6.93 8.41 11.30
N PRO A 119 -5.86 7.95 11.99
CA PRO A 119 -5.79 6.58 12.51
C PRO A 119 -6.95 6.22 13.43
N GLY A 120 -7.37 7.13 14.30
CA GLY A 120 -8.52 6.93 15.18
C GLY A 120 -9.83 6.78 14.42
N THR A 121 -10.02 7.56 13.36
CA THR A 121 -11.18 7.43 12.47
C THR A 121 -11.21 6.03 11.84
N PHE A 122 -10.11 5.56 11.30
CA PHE A 122 -10.04 4.22 10.71
C PHE A 122 -10.32 3.12 11.74
N ARG A 123 -9.72 3.19 12.92
CA ARG A 123 -9.97 2.20 13.99
C ARG A 123 -11.43 2.15 14.41
N LYS A 124 -12.14 3.29 14.38
CA LYS A 124 -13.58 3.34 14.71
C LYS A 124 -14.43 2.57 13.69
N PHE A 125 -14.09 2.61 12.39
CA PHE A 125 -14.87 1.96 11.33
C PHE A 125 -14.41 0.52 11.03
N PHE A 126 -13.12 0.21 11.25
CA PHE A 126 -12.50 -1.05 10.85
C PHE A 126 -11.80 -1.74 12.04
N ASP A 127 -12.45 -1.78 13.17
CA ASP A 127 -11.92 -2.30 14.45
C ASP A 127 -11.11 -3.59 14.27
N GLY A 128 -9.89 -3.64 14.84
CA GLY A 128 -8.97 -4.76 14.77
C GLY A 128 -8.38 -5.08 13.37
N ARG A 129 -8.71 -4.29 12.33
CA ARG A 129 -8.27 -4.53 10.95
C ARG A 129 -7.40 -3.39 10.38
N VAL A 130 -6.97 -2.47 11.23
CA VAL A 130 -6.14 -1.31 10.84
C VAL A 130 -4.77 -1.40 11.48
N HIS A 131 -3.75 -1.47 10.65
CA HIS A 131 -2.35 -1.48 11.07
C HIS A 131 -1.68 -0.19 10.62
N VAL A 132 -1.24 0.60 11.58
CA VAL A 132 -0.54 1.87 11.34
C VAL A 132 0.95 1.64 11.51
N ILE A 133 1.70 1.77 10.43
CA ILE A 133 3.12 1.40 10.35
C ILE A 133 3.96 2.68 10.20
N LYS A 134 5.00 2.83 11.01
CA LYS A 134 5.99 3.92 10.90
C LYS A 134 7.04 3.63 9.83
N GLY A 135 6.59 3.38 8.60
CA GLY A 135 7.43 2.91 7.51
C GLY A 135 8.59 3.83 7.20
N GLN A 136 8.39 5.15 7.24
CA GLN A 136 9.44 6.13 7.02
C GLN A 136 10.53 6.09 8.11
N GLU A 137 10.14 5.99 9.40
CA GLU A 137 11.07 5.89 10.52
C GLU A 137 11.89 4.60 10.45
N MET A 138 11.22 3.48 10.13
CA MET A 138 11.88 2.18 10.00
C MET A 138 12.87 2.17 8.84
N ALA A 139 12.50 2.72 7.68
CA ALA A 139 13.38 2.82 6.53
C ALA A 139 14.61 3.71 6.80
N LEU A 140 14.45 4.81 7.52
CA LEU A 140 15.54 5.67 7.95
C LEU A 140 16.52 4.94 8.88
N LYS A 141 16.03 4.12 9.81
CA LYS A 141 16.89 3.27 10.68
C LYS A 141 17.71 2.25 9.89
N LEU A 142 17.21 1.82 8.74
CA LEU A 142 17.95 0.96 7.80
C LEU A 142 18.91 1.74 6.88
N GLY A 143 18.94 3.07 6.97
CA GLY A 143 19.84 3.93 6.22
C GLY A 143 19.29 4.46 4.89
N ASN A 144 18.05 4.17 4.52
CA ASN A 144 17.47 4.68 3.28
C ASN A 144 15.94 4.90 3.37
N ALA A 145 15.53 6.15 3.45
CA ALA A 145 14.12 6.56 3.48
C ALA A 145 13.28 6.02 2.29
N GLN A 146 13.90 5.79 1.14
CA GLN A 146 13.21 5.28 -0.05
C GLN A 146 12.72 3.83 0.12
N ALA A 147 13.25 3.08 1.09
CA ALA A 147 12.81 1.72 1.37
C ALA A 147 11.49 1.65 2.16
N ALA A 148 10.89 2.80 2.53
CA ALA A 148 9.64 2.85 3.27
C ALA A 148 8.49 2.11 2.56
N ASN A 149 8.43 2.19 1.24
CA ASN A 149 7.45 1.45 0.45
C ASN A 149 7.60 -0.07 0.60
N VAL A 150 8.83 -0.58 0.67
CA VAL A 150 9.08 -2.01 0.86
C VAL A 150 8.79 -2.45 2.30
N VAL A 151 9.03 -1.59 3.30
CA VAL A 151 8.56 -1.82 4.68
C VAL A 151 7.03 -2.01 4.69
N LEU A 152 6.29 -1.14 4.01
CA LEU A 152 4.83 -1.23 3.93
C LEU A 152 4.35 -2.48 3.19
N VAL A 153 5.04 -2.87 2.10
CA VAL A 153 4.75 -4.13 1.40
C VAL A 153 5.01 -5.33 2.32
N GLY A 154 6.07 -5.30 3.12
CA GLY A 154 6.35 -6.32 4.13
C GLY A 154 5.22 -6.45 5.15
N ALA A 155 4.77 -5.35 5.73
CA ALA A 155 3.61 -5.34 6.63
C ALA A 155 2.36 -5.90 5.94
N PHE A 156 2.07 -5.44 4.72
CA PHE A 156 0.92 -5.83 3.93
C PHE A 156 0.91 -7.31 3.54
N SER A 157 2.09 -7.92 3.37
CA SER A 157 2.24 -9.34 3.02
C SER A 157 1.64 -10.28 4.07
N ASN A 158 1.48 -9.84 5.32
CA ASN A 158 0.84 -10.64 6.37
C ASN A 158 -0.65 -10.94 6.12
N PHE A 159 -1.29 -10.19 5.23
CA PHE A 159 -2.66 -10.51 4.82
C PHE A 159 -2.74 -11.72 3.88
N PHE A 160 -1.60 -12.20 3.38
CA PHE A 160 -1.49 -13.27 2.38
C PHE A 160 -0.54 -14.39 2.86
N PRO A 161 -0.87 -15.07 3.98
CA PRO A 161 0.01 -16.09 4.58
C PRO A 161 0.26 -17.30 3.67
N GLU A 162 -0.61 -17.52 2.66
CA GLU A 162 -0.46 -18.53 1.64
C GLU A 162 0.69 -18.26 0.65
N ILE A 163 1.15 -16.98 0.56
CA ILE A 163 2.25 -16.58 -0.30
C ILE A 163 3.54 -16.54 0.52
N LYS A 164 4.45 -17.47 0.24
CA LYS A 164 5.74 -17.60 0.95
C LYS A 164 6.61 -16.35 0.76
N ASP A 165 7.37 -15.97 1.80
CA ASP A 165 8.29 -14.81 1.78
C ASP A 165 9.29 -14.87 0.63
N ALA A 166 9.70 -16.07 0.23
CA ALA A 166 10.60 -16.26 -0.90
C ALA A 166 10.05 -15.66 -2.21
N LYS A 167 8.72 -15.71 -2.46
CA LYS A 167 8.10 -15.11 -3.65
C LYS A 167 8.14 -13.58 -3.59
N TRP A 168 7.88 -12.99 -2.42
CA TRP A 168 8.00 -11.54 -2.23
C TRP A 168 9.45 -11.06 -2.45
N LYS A 169 10.42 -11.79 -1.90
CA LYS A 169 11.85 -11.47 -2.07
C LYS A 169 12.33 -11.70 -3.50
N SER A 170 11.76 -12.68 -4.23
CA SER A 170 12.02 -12.87 -5.66
C SER A 170 11.55 -11.66 -6.46
N ALA A 171 10.32 -11.21 -6.23
CA ALA A 171 9.79 -10.01 -6.89
C ALA A 171 10.67 -8.76 -6.63
N LEU A 172 11.20 -8.61 -5.40
CA LEU A 172 12.14 -7.54 -5.08
C LEU A 172 13.45 -7.65 -5.85
N LYS A 173 13.98 -8.86 -6.07
CA LYS A 173 15.17 -9.09 -6.90
C LYS A 173 14.95 -8.71 -8.35
N ASP A 174 13.79 -9.07 -8.89
CA ASP A 174 13.50 -8.86 -10.31
C ASP A 174 13.20 -7.40 -10.64
N LEU A 175 12.65 -6.66 -9.68
CA LEU A 175 12.20 -5.27 -9.87
C LEU A 175 13.21 -4.22 -9.39
N LEU A 176 14.21 -4.59 -8.59
CA LEU A 176 15.16 -3.65 -8.01
C LEU A 176 16.60 -3.93 -8.47
N PRO A 177 17.45 -2.90 -8.58
CA PRO A 177 18.88 -3.09 -8.84
C PRO A 177 19.56 -3.92 -7.76
N GLN A 178 20.48 -4.80 -8.14
CA GLN A 178 21.17 -5.72 -7.24
C GLN A 178 21.83 -5.04 -6.01
N LYS A 179 22.37 -3.83 -6.20
CA LYS A 179 23.05 -3.06 -5.14
C LYS A 179 22.17 -2.70 -3.93
N ILE A 180 20.84 -2.77 -4.08
CA ILE A 180 19.91 -2.44 -2.99
C ILE A 180 19.06 -3.64 -2.52
N HIS A 181 19.35 -4.85 -2.99
CA HIS A 181 18.57 -6.05 -2.62
C HIS A 181 18.61 -6.30 -1.11
N GLU A 182 19.79 -6.34 -0.50
CA GLU A 182 19.93 -6.63 0.94
C GLU A 182 19.17 -5.63 1.82
N LEU A 183 19.27 -4.34 1.47
CA LEU A 183 18.54 -3.29 2.17
C LEU A 183 17.02 -3.53 2.08
N ASN A 184 16.53 -3.83 0.91
CA ASN A 184 15.09 -4.02 0.68
C ASN A 184 14.58 -5.34 1.27
N PHE A 185 15.39 -6.39 1.35
CA PHE A 185 15.03 -7.61 2.09
C PHE A 185 14.86 -7.33 3.58
N LYS A 186 15.81 -6.58 4.17
CA LYS A 186 15.71 -6.14 5.58
C LYS A 186 14.47 -5.27 5.79
N ALA A 187 14.21 -4.33 4.87
CA ALA A 187 13.03 -3.47 4.92
C ALA A 187 11.71 -4.28 4.89
N PHE A 188 11.62 -5.28 4.01
CA PHE A 188 10.49 -6.20 3.95
C PHE A 188 10.30 -6.97 5.26
N ASP A 189 11.38 -7.56 5.78
CA ASP A 189 11.35 -8.36 7.02
C ASP A 189 10.95 -7.51 8.24
N GLU A 190 11.48 -6.29 8.36
CA GLU A 190 11.09 -5.36 9.44
C GLU A 190 9.62 -4.93 9.32
N GLY A 191 9.16 -4.62 8.11
CA GLY A 191 7.75 -4.31 7.88
C GLY A 191 6.83 -5.47 8.28
N LYS A 192 7.22 -6.69 7.96
CA LYS A 192 6.46 -7.88 8.31
C LYS A 192 6.36 -8.09 9.82
N LYS A 193 7.43 -7.81 10.57
CA LYS A 193 7.43 -7.87 12.04
C LYS A 193 6.53 -6.78 12.66
N ALA A 194 6.62 -5.55 12.15
CA ALA A 194 5.86 -4.42 12.68
C ALA A 194 4.33 -4.56 12.53
N PHE A 195 3.86 -5.47 11.70
CA PHE A 195 2.43 -5.78 11.58
C PHE A 195 1.87 -6.51 12.81
N GLN A 196 2.73 -7.16 13.60
CA GLN A 196 2.36 -7.99 14.74
C GLN A 196 2.35 -7.21 16.08
N GLU A 197 2.88 -5.99 16.09
CA GLU A 197 2.93 -5.10 17.23
C GLU A 197 1.69 -4.16 17.25
#